data_63a5bc737f8339c594cc51761b28fd9d
#
_entry.id   63a5bc737f8339c594cc51761b28fd9d
#
_cell.length_a   1.000
_cell.length_b   1.000
_cell.length_c   1.000
_cell.angle_alpha   90.00
_cell.angle_beta   90.00
_cell.angle_gamma   90.00
#
_symmetry.space_group_name_H-M   'P 1'
#
loop_
_entity.id
_entity.type
_entity.pdbx_description
1 polymer ?
#
loop_
_entity_poly.entity_id
_entity_poly.type
_entity_poly.pdbx_seq_one_letter_code
_entity_poly.pdbx_strand_id
1 'polypeptide(L)' 'MTGPNAGRQGRLGIDGALLRRRLADVAASIACTEDQVVATFERMALALPDDAIRLQAQAERARHFATLERDRATSLGLSR' A
#
# COMPACT_ATOMS: atom_id res chain seq x y z
N MET A 1 -5.05 -29.27 25.57
CA MET A 1 -4.98 -28.03 24.84
C MET A 1 -4.14 -28.09 23.59
N THR A 2 -3.33 -29.10 23.45
CA THR A 2 -2.48 -29.27 22.29
C THR A 2 -3.24 -29.54 21.02
N GLY A 3 -4.33 -30.30 21.09
CA GLY A 3 -5.13 -30.63 19.91
C GLY A 3 -5.69 -29.42 19.16
N PRO A 4 -6.37 -28.49 19.85
CA PRO A 4 -6.88 -27.30 19.21
C PRO A 4 -5.76 -26.41 18.62
N ASN A 5 -4.62 -26.33 19.33
CA ASN A 5 -3.50 -25.54 18.85
C ASN A 5 -2.89 -26.15 17.59
N ALA A 6 -2.75 -27.47 17.55
CA ALA A 6 -2.20 -28.15 16.38
C ALA A 6 -3.09 -27.96 15.14
N GLY A 7 -4.40 -28.10 15.29
CA GLY A 7 -5.33 -27.88 14.21
C GLY A 7 -5.36 -26.43 13.74
N ARG A 8 -5.23 -25.52 14.70
CA ARG A 8 -5.19 -24.11 14.41
C ARG A 8 -3.92 -23.71 13.64
N GLN A 9 -2.80 -24.33 13.98
CA GLN A 9 -1.54 -24.07 13.28
C GLN A 9 -1.62 -24.48 11.80
N GLY A 10 -2.22 -25.62 11.52
CA GLY A 10 -2.42 -26.06 10.14
C GLY A 10 -3.29 -25.09 9.34
N ARG A 11 -4.38 -24.63 9.93
CA ARG A 11 -5.24 -23.64 9.29
C ARG A 11 -4.56 -22.29 9.17
N LEU A 12 -3.78 -21.89 10.17
CA LEU A 12 -3.05 -20.63 10.12
C LEU A 12 -2.07 -20.59 8.95
N GLY A 13 -1.49 -21.72 8.55
CA GLY A 13 -0.63 -21.75 7.38
C GLY A 13 -1.36 -21.37 6.10
N ILE A 14 -2.57 -21.95 5.89
CA ILE A 14 -3.40 -21.64 4.75
C ILE A 14 -3.96 -20.23 4.87
N ASP A 15 -4.48 -19.89 6.04
CA ASP A 15 -5.05 -18.58 6.32
C ASP A 15 -3.99 -17.50 6.25
N GLY A 16 -2.75 -17.80 6.68
CA GLY A 16 -1.63 -16.87 6.60
C GLY A 16 -1.28 -16.49 5.17
N ALA A 17 -1.27 -17.47 4.25
CA ALA A 17 -1.02 -17.22 2.85
C ALA A 17 -2.12 -16.35 2.24
N LEU A 18 -3.39 -16.65 2.57
CA LEU A 18 -4.52 -15.86 2.13
C LEU A 18 -4.47 -14.44 2.71
N LEU A 19 -4.13 -14.33 3.99
CA LEU A 19 -4.00 -13.03 4.65
C LEU A 19 -2.91 -12.18 3.98
N ARG A 20 -1.74 -12.77 3.71
CA ARG A 20 -0.66 -12.07 3.02
C ARG A 20 -1.12 -11.55 1.66
N ARG A 21 -1.86 -12.38 0.91
CA ARG A 21 -2.39 -11.99 -0.39
C ARG A 21 -3.35 -10.81 -0.26
N ARG A 22 -4.24 -10.83 0.72
CA ARG A 22 -5.18 -9.74 0.97
C ARG A 22 -4.45 -8.46 1.39
N LEU A 23 -3.43 -8.59 2.22
CA LEU A 23 -2.62 -7.45 2.63
C LEU A 23 -1.85 -6.86 1.44
N ALA A 24 -1.36 -7.71 0.54
CA ALA A 24 -0.71 -7.26 -0.68
C ALA A 24 -1.70 -6.50 -1.56
N ASP A 25 -2.92 -7.00 -1.70
CA ASP A 25 -3.96 -6.35 -2.49
C ASP A 25 -4.34 -4.99 -1.90
N VAL A 26 -4.45 -4.91 -0.57
CA VAL A 26 -4.73 -3.65 0.13
C VAL A 26 -3.59 -2.66 -0.09
N ALA A 27 -2.35 -3.10 0.05
CA ALA A 27 -1.18 -2.23 -0.16
C ALA A 27 -1.13 -1.71 -1.60
N ALA A 28 -1.41 -2.57 -2.59
CA ALA A 28 -1.47 -2.16 -3.99
C ALA A 28 -2.61 -1.16 -4.23
N SER A 29 -3.75 -1.36 -3.59
CA SER A 29 -4.88 -0.45 -3.68
C SER A 29 -4.56 0.91 -3.07
N ILE A 30 -3.87 0.95 -1.94
CA ILE A 30 -3.42 2.18 -1.30
C ILE A 30 -2.46 2.92 -2.24
N ALA A 31 -1.51 2.21 -2.85
CA ALA A 31 -0.58 2.82 -3.79
C ALA A 31 -1.32 3.45 -4.97
N CYS A 32 -2.34 2.78 -5.49
CA CYS A 32 -3.14 3.29 -6.59
C CYS A 32 -3.88 4.57 -6.19
N THR A 33 -4.44 4.60 -4.99
CA THR A 33 -5.11 5.79 -4.44
C THR A 33 -4.10 6.94 -4.30
N GLU A 34 -2.91 6.66 -3.80
CA GLU A 34 -1.86 7.68 -3.66
C GLU A 34 -1.42 8.24 -5.01
N ASP A 35 -1.38 7.41 -6.06
CA ASP A 35 -1.09 7.87 -7.41
C ASP A 35 -2.14 8.89 -7.88
N GLN A 36 -3.41 8.67 -7.56
CA GLN A 36 -4.48 9.60 -7.88
C GLN A 36 -4.31 10.91 -7.11
N VAL A 37 -3.88 10.82 -5.86
CA VAL A 37 -3.58 12.00 -5.04
C VAL A 37 -2.43 12.79 -5.66
N VAL A 38 -1.36 12.12 -6.10
CA VAL A 38 -0.24 12.75 -6.78
C VAL A 38 -0.72 13.54 -8.01
N ALA A 39 -1.50 12.88 -8.86
CA ALA A 39 -2.02 13.51 -10.08
C ALA A 39 -2.88 14.73 -9.76
N THR A 40 -3.67 14.66 -8.68
CA THR A 40 -4.51 15.77 -8.24
C THR A 40 -3.65 16.96 -7.79
N PHE A 41 -2.65 16.72 -6.95
CA PHE A 41 -1.75 17.78 -6.47
C PHE A 41 -0.96 18.40 -7.62
N GLU A 42 -0.52 17.59 -8.58
CA GLU A 42 0.20 18.11 -9.74
C GLU A 42 -0.67 19.03 -10.59
N ARG A 43 -1.93 18.66 -10.82
CA ARG A 43 -2.87 19.52 -11.54
C ARG A 43 -3.15 20.81 -10.78
N MET A 44 -3.31 20.71 -9.45
CA MET A 44 -3.53 21.89 -8.61
C MET A 44 -2.32 22.82 -8.67
N ALA A 45 -1.11 22.28 -8.68
CA ALA A 45 0.11 23.08 -8.75
C ALA A 45 0.17 23.88 -10.04
N LEU A 46 -0.29 23.28 -11.14
CA LEU A 46 -0.35 23.99 -12.42
C LEU A 46 -1.42 25.10 -12.43
N ALA A 47 -2.54 24.87 -11.75
CA ALA A 47 -3.65 25.82 -11.68
C ALA A 47 -3.42 26.93 -10.66
N LEU A 48 -2.59 26.68 -9.64
CA LEU A 48 -2.36 27.58 -8.50
C LEU A 48 -0.86 27.88 -8.35
N PRO A 49 -0.28 28.72 -9.22
CA PRO A 49 1.18 28.94 -9.23
C PRO A 49 1.74 29.43 -7.89
N ASP A 50 0.98 30.21 -7.12
CA ASP A 50 1.42 30.72 -5.83
C ASP A 50 1.58 29.62 -4.79
N ASP A 51 0.86 28.52 -4.97
CA ASP A 51 0.92 27.35 -4.07
C ASP A 51 1.71 26.20 -4.67
N ALA A 52 2.32 26.39 -5.83
CA ALA A 52 2.93 25.29 -6.59
C ALA A 52 4.00 24.55 -5.79
N ILE A 53 4.86 25.25 -5.07
CA ILE A 53 5.94 24.62 -4.29
C ILE A 53 5.34 23.73 -3.20
N ARG A 54 4.34 24.23 -2.47
CA ARG A 54 3.68 23.48 -1.42
C ARG A 54 2.96 22.25 -1.98
N LEU A 55 2.25 22.42 -3.09
CA LEU A 55 1.50 21.35 -3.72
C LEU A 55 2.43 20.29 -4.32
N GLN A 56 3.55 20.69 -4.89
CA GLN A 56 4.57 19.76 -5.39
C GLN A 56 5.19 18.97 -4.25
N ALA A 57 5.42 19.60 -3.10
CA ALA A 57 5.92 18.89 -1.91
C ALA A 57 4.93 17.85 -1.43
N GLN A 58 3.61 18.15 -1.48
CA GLN A 58 2.59 17.18 -1.14
C GLN A 58 2.56 16.01 -2.14
N ALA A 59 2.71 16.31 -3.42
CA ALA A 59 2.77 15.27 -4.46
C ALA A 59 3.98 14.35 -4.23
N GLU A 60 5.12 14.90 -3.87
CA GLU A 60 6.32 14.11 -3.57
C GLU A 60 6.12 13.17 -2.39
N ARG A 61 5.47 13.64 -1.32
CA ARG A 61 5.16 12.80 -0.17
C ARG A 61 4.23 11.66 -0.55
N ALA A 62 3.20 11.96 -1.32
CA ALA A 62 2.25 10.93 -1.78
C ALA A 62 2.95 9.91 -2.68
N ARG A 63 3.84 10.37 -3.55
CA ARG A 63 4.62 9.50 -4.44
C ARG A 63 5.53 8.56 -3.63
N HIS A 64 6.20 9.10 -2.62
CA HIS A 64 7.04 8.32 -1.73
C HIS A 64 6.22 7.25 -0.99
N PHE A 65 5.04 7.64 -0.49
CA PHE A 65 4.14 6.72 0.21
C PHE A 65 3.68 5.60 -0.73
N ALA A 66 3.34 5.94 -1.98
CA ALA A 66 2.94 4.96 -2.98
C ALA A 66 4.05 3.94 -3.25
N THR A 67 5.29 4.40 -3.33
CA THR A 67 6.46 3.54 -3.52
C THR A 67 6.60 2.56 -2.36
N LEU A 68 6.48 3.04 -1.11
CA LEU A 68 6.56 2.18 0.07
C LEU A 68 5.45 1.13 0.06
N GLU A 69 4.25 1.49 -0.32
CA GLU A 69 3.12 0.56 -0.36
C GLU A 69 3.27 -0.48 -1.48
N ARG A 70 3.83 -0.09 -2.62
CA ARG A 70 4.14 -1.03 -3.70
C ARG A 70 5.22 -2.02 -3.29
N ASP A 71 6.25 -1.55 -2.61
CA ASP A 71 7.31 -2.40 -2.10
C ASP A 71 6.74 -3.40 -1.09
N ARG A 72 5.83 -2.94 -0.22
CA ARG A 72 5.15 -3.80 0.74
C ARG A 72 4.31 -4.85 0.03
N ALA A 73 3.55 -4.45 -1.00
CA ALA A 73 2.73 -5.38 -1.77
C ALA A 73 3.58 -6.46 -2.43
N THR A 74 4.69 -6.07 -3.03
CA THR A 74 5.64 -7.00 -3.68
C THR A 74 6.23 -7.95 -2.64
N SER A 75 6.67 -7.43 -1.52
CA SER A 75 7.26 -8.20 -0.43
C SER A 75 6.27 -9.22 0.12
N LEU A 76 5.02 -8.83 0.36
CA LEU A 76 3.96 -9.71 0.84
C LEU A 76 3.60 -10.77 -0.19
N GLY A 77 3.57 -10.41 -1.47
CA GLY A 77 3.26 -11.33 -2.55
C GLY A 77 4.35 -12.37 -2.78
N LEU A 78 5.60 -12.03 -2.50
CA LEU A 78 6.75 -12.93 -2.66
C LEU A 78 6.98 -13.82 -1.44
N SER A 79 6.44 -13.44 -0.29
CA SER A 79 6.57 -14.24 0.95
C SER A 79 5.65 -15.44 0.89
N ARG A 80 6.21 -16.64 0.74
CA ARG A 80 5.42 -17.88 0.64
C ARG A 80 5.78 -18.88 1.69
#